data_512d66cf45082944add43664dc607574
#
_entry.id   512d66cf45082944add43664dc607574
#
_cell.length_a   1.000
_cell.length_b   1.000
_cell.length_c   1.000
_cell.angle_alpha   90.00
_cell.angle_beta   90.00
_cell.angle_gamma   90.00
#
_symmetry.space_group_name_H-M   'P 1'
#
loop_
_entity.id
_entity.type
_entity.pdbx_description
1 polymer ?
#
loop_
_entity_poly.entity_id
_entity_poly.type
_entity_poly.pdbx_seq_one_letter_code
_entity_poly.pdbx_strand_id
1 'polypeptide(L)'
;FAGMYGKKGEKRLPRKKRTSEQMQWQNALNKKNKIRRLIKANFTENDLWVTLTVQKEKRCPMDGIKKELKKFFDNMRRQYRKEGQAFKFIYLIEIGKKGGIHVHLIINRCMERPPDVLICKYWKLGHPDMKLLYREGGFADLANYLSNMPDKDGKQKRRENAEECFSTSRNLIRPEPERKRYFRRTAEKMIREGPKPRKGYYIDKSSVKTGVNRVTGYSYLYYTEVRETNGRKNE
;
A
#
# COMPACT_ATOMS: atom_id res chain seq x y z
N PHE A 1 19.32 -15.00 19.03
CA PHE A 1 18.45 -14.94 20.23
C PHE A 1 19.29 -14.62 21.47
N ALA A 2 20.41 -13.95 21.28
CA ALA A 2 21.19 -13.46 22.39
C ALA A 2 20.48 -12.26 22.99
N GLY A 3 20.17 -12.30 24.24
CA GLY A 3 20.11 -11.14 25.06
C GLY A 3 18.79 -10.68 25.65
N MET A 4 17.62 -11.09 25.20
CA MET A 4 16.37 -10.70 25.90
C MET A 4 15.48 -11.87 26.31
N TYR A 5 15.79 -13.04 25.86
CA TYR A 5 15.23 -14.28 26.38
C TYR A 5 16.27 -14.87 27.31
N GLY A 6 16.02 -14.76 28.58
CA GLY A 6 16.80 -15.44 29.59
C GLY A 6 17.06 -16.89 29.21
N LYS A 7 18.13 -17.45 29.69
CA LYS A 7 18.44 -18.87 29.61
C LYS A 7 17.26 -19.66 30.20
N LYS A 8 17.13 -20.93 29.87
CA LYS A 8 16.11 -21.81 30.44
C LYS A 8 16.12 -21.67 31.98
N GLY A 9 15.01 -21.22 32.55
CA GLY A 9 14.88 -20.98 33.99
C GLY A 9 15.00 -19.53 34.47
N GLU A 10 15.46 -18.59 33.65
CA GLU A 10 15.49 -17.17 34.03
C GLU A 10 14.13 -16.49 33.84
N LYS A 11 13.80 -15.59 34.77
CA LYS A 11 12.58 -14.75 34.66
C LYS A 11 12.70 -13.81 33.45
N ARG A 12 11.63 -13.72 32.67
CA ARG A 12 11.57 -12.77 31.56
C ARG A 12 11.63 -11.33 32.09
N LEU A 13 12.37 -10.49 31.40
CA LEU A 13 12.33 -9.06 31.66
C LEU A 13 10.90 -8.51 31.49
N PRO A 14 10.49 -7.58 32.34
CA PRO A 14 9.16 -6.98 32.24
C PRO A 14 8.99 -6.29 30.87
N ARG A 15 7.81 -6.45 30.27
CA ARG A 15 7.49 -5.81 28.99
C ARG A 15 7.44 -4.30 29.21
N LYS A 16 8.18 -3.55 28.42
CA LYS A 16 8.06 -2.09 28.40
C LYS A 16 6.72 -1.71 27.73
N LYS A 17 6.01 -0.77 28.32
CA LYS A 17 4.85 -0.15 27.68
C LYS A 17 5.31 0.61 26.43
N ARG A 18 4.54 0.53 25.36
CA ARG A 18 4.81 1.27 24.12
C ARG A 18 4.53 2.75 24.36
N THR A 19 5.37 3.63 23.81
CA THR A 19 5.08 5.06 23.74
C THR A 19 3.99 5.32 22.69
N SER A 20 3.31 6.46 22.78
CA SER A 20 2.33 6.91 21.78
C SER A 20 2.94 6.94 20.37
N GLU A 21 4.15 7.48 20.24
CA GLU A 21 4.88 7.55 18.97
C GLU A 21 5.18 6.17 18.38
N GLN A 22 5.62 5.23 19.22
CA GLN A 22 5.86 3.85 18.78
C GLN A 22 4.58 3.18 18.28
N MET A 23 3.45 3.46 18.92
CA MET A 23 2.15 2.94 18.47
C MET A 23 1.72 3.58 17.15
N GLN A 24 1.86 4.89 16.99
CA GLN A 24 1.55 5.61 15.75
C GLN A 24 2.39 5.08 14.58
N TRP A 25 3.71 4.95 14.78
CA TRP A 25 4.61 4.37 13.79
C TRP A 25 4.19 2.96 13.37
N GLN A 26 3.90 2.09 14.36
CA GLN A 26 3.48 0.72 14.08
C GLN A 26 2.15 0.67 13.32
N ASN A 27 1.20 1.54 13.66
CA ASN A 27 -0.08 1.64 12.97
C ASN A 27 0.09 2.12 11.51
N ALA A 28 0.95 3.12 11.28
CA ALA A 28 1.29 3.59 9.95
C ALA A 28 1.95 2.49 9.11
N LEU A 29 2.89 1.74 9.69
CA LEU A 29 3.54 0.60 9.04
C LEU A 29 2.54 -0.52 8.69
N ASN A 30 1.64 -0.84 9.58
CA ASN A 30 0.59 -1.84 9.35
C ASN A 30 -0.36 -1.39 8.23
N LYS A 31 -0.77 -0.10 8.22
CA LYS A 31 -1.58 0.51 7.18
C LYS A 31 -0.87 0.43 5.82
N LYS A 32 0.40 0.84 5.75
CA LYS A 32 1.24 0.72 4.55
C LYS A 32 1.27 -0.70 4.00
N ASN A 33 1.59 -1.67 4.86
CA ASN A 33 1.70 -3.07 4.45
C ASN A 33 0.35 -3.64 3.97
N LYS A 34 -0.76 -3.22 4.58
CA LYS A 34 -2.12 -3.59 4.14
C LYS A 34 -2.43 -3.01 2.76
N ILE A 35 -2.15 -1.73 2.54
CA ILE A 35 -2.35 -1.06 1.25
C ILE A 35 -1.48 -1.71 0.18
N ARG A 36 -0.18 -1.94 0.45
CA ARG A 36 0.73 -2.61 -0.50
C ARG A 36 0.22 -3.98 -0.93
N ARG A 37 -0.27 -4.79 0.02
CA ARG A 37 -0.86 -6.11 -0.31
C ARG A 37 -2.12 -5.99 -1.16
N LEU A 38 -2.98 -5.01 -0.87
CA LEU A 38 -4.17 -4.75 -1.68
C LEU A 38 -3.81 -4.37 -3.12
N ILE A 39 -2.84 -3.47 -3.30
CA ILE A 39 -2.39 -3.06 -4.65
C ILE A 39 -1.84 -4.29 -5.38
N LYS A 40 -0.90 -5.03 -4.78
CA LYS A 40 -0.27 -6.21 -5.41
C LYS A 40 -1.26 -7.31 -5.81
N ALA A 41 -2.35 -7.46 -5.07
CA ALA A 41 -3.34 -8.52 -5.32
C ALA A 41 -4.38 -8.13 -6.38
N ASN A 42 -4.53 -6.85 -6.69
CA ASN A 42 -5.64 -6.37 -7.51
C ASN A 42 -5.23 -5.56 -8.73
N PHE A 43 -3.99 -5.07 -8.78
CA PHE A 43 -3.53 -4.17 -9.83
C PHE A 43 -2.20 -4.64 -10.41
N THR A 44 -1.98 -4.30 -11.68
CA THR A 44 -0.79 -4.64 -12.47
C THR A 44 -0.06 -3.37 -12.90
N GLU A 45 1.10 -3.50 -13.54
CA GLU A 45 1.87 -2.37 -14.05
C GLU A 45 1.19 -1.57 -15.17
N ASN A 46 0.20 -2.18 -15.84
CA ASN A 46 -0.56 -1.52 -16.91
C ASN A 46 -1.81 -0.79 -16.42
N ASP A 47 -2.10 -0.88 -15.13
CA ASP A 47 -3.20 -0.15 -14.52
C ASP A 47 -2.83 1.32 -14.32
N LEU A 48 -3.77 2.17 -13.94
CA LEU A 48 -3.57 3.61 -13.88
C LEU A 48 -3.47 4.14 -12.45
N TRP A 49 -2.49 5.01 -12.25
CA TRP A 49 -2.45 6.00 -11.18
C TRP A 49 -2.99 7.32 -11.71
N VAL A 50 -4.06 7.80 -11.13
CA VAL A 50 -4.77 9.00 -11.56
C VAL A 50 -4.82 10.03 -10.44
N THR A 51 -4.53 11.28 -10.76
CA THR A 51 -4.77 12.41 -9.87
C THR A 51 -5.89 13.27 -10.46
N LEU A 52 -7.06 13.23 -9.84
CA LEU A 52 -8.19 14.09 -10.21
C LEU A 52 -8.07 15.38 -9.44
N THR A 53 -7.92 16.49 -10.14
CA THR A 53 -7.88 17.82 -9.53
C THR A 53 -9.28 18.46 -9.50
N VAL A 54 -9.49 19.42 -8.60
CA VAL A 54 -10.71 20.22 -8.52
C VAL A 54 -10.35 21.68 -8.77
N GLN A 55 -10.91 22.26 -9.82
CA GLN A 55 -10.74 23.68 -10.15
C GLN A 55 -11.24 24.56 -9.01
N LYS A 56 -10.60 25.71 -8.82
CA LYS A 56 -10.87 26.62 -7.70
C LYS A 56 -12.36 27.00 -7.61
N GLU A 57 -12.97 27.27 -8.75
CA GLU A 57 -14.37 27.72 -8.89
C GLU A 57 -15.37 26.59 -8.62
N LYS A 58 -14.91 25.32 -8.68
CA LYS A 58 -15.74 24.11 -8.45
C LYS A 58 -15.50 23.46 -7.10
N ARG A 59 -14.70 24.09 -6.25
CA ARG A 59 -14.45 23.58 -4.90
C ARG A 59 -15.73 23.64 -4.07
N CYS A 60 -15.99 22.56 -3.38
CA CYS A 60 -17.13 22.43 -2.47
C CYS A 60 -16.69 21.69 -1.21
N PRO A 61 -17.48 21.68 -0.15
CA PRO A 61 -17.22 20.91 1.05
C PRO A 61 -16.98 19.43 0.74
N MET A 62 -16.28 18.72 1.62
CA MET A 62 -15.88 17.32 1.44
C MET A 62 -17.05 16.41 1.04
N ASP A 63 -18.24 16.64 1.59
CA ASP A 63 -19.42 15.85 1.23
C ASP A 63 -19.89 16.06 -0.21
N GLY A 64 -19.71 17.29 -0.74
CA GLY A 64 -19.94 17.58 -2.16
C GLY A 64 -18.97 16.81 -3.04
N ILE A 65 -17.68 16.82 -2.70
CA ILE A 65 -16.64 16.05 -3.41
C ILE A 65 -16.96 14.55 -3.39
N LYS A 66 -17.36 14.01 -2.24
CA LYS A 66 -17.77 12.60 -2.11
C LYS A 66 -18.97 12.25 -2.99
N LYS A 67 -19.96 13.16 -3.10
CA LYS A 67 -21.12 12.99 -3.99
C LYS A 67 -20.72 12.95 -5.47
N GLU A 68 -19.84 13.86 -5.90
CA GLU A 68 -19.34 13.88 -7.28
C GLU A 68 -18.47 12.64 -7.58
N LEU A 69 -17.64 12.22 -6.66
CA LEU A 69 -16.88 10.96 -6.78
C LEU A 69 -17.80 9.75 -6.88
N LYS A 70 -18.88 9.70 -6.11
CA LYS A 70 -19.87 8.63 -6.23
C LYS A 70 -20.46 8.58 -7.63
N LYS A 71 -20.90 9.71 -8.20
CA LYS A 71 -21.41 9.79 -9.57
C LYS A 71 -20.36 9.32 -10.59
N PHE A 72 -19.11 9.77 -10.43
CA PHE A 72 -18.00 9.36 -11.26
C PHE A 72 -17.81 7.85 -11.21
N PHE A 73 -17.71 7.25 -10.01
CA PHE A 73 -17.55 5.79 -9.86
C PHE A 73 -18.74 4.99 -10.39
N ASP A 74 -19.96 5.48 -10.24
CA ASP A 74 -21.14 4.81 -10.76
C ASP A 74 -21.16 4.79 -12.30
N ASN A 75 -20.74 5.88 -12.93
CA ASN A 75 -20.56 5.96 -14.38
C ASN A 75 -19.44 5.01 -14.85
N MET A 76 -18.27 5.01 -14.18
CA MET A 76 -17.17 4.10 -14.49
C MET A 76 -17.61 2.64 -14.37
N ARG A 77 -18.29 2.25 -13.27
CA ARG A 77 -18.81 0.88 -13.08
C ARG A 77 -19.76 0.47 -14.19
N ARG A 78 -20.63 1.39 -14.64
CA ARG A 78 -21.58 1.15 -15.72
C ARG A 78 -20.85 0.85 -17.02
N GLN A 79 -19.80 1.59 -17.35
CA GLN A 79 -19.02 1.34 -18.57
C GLN A 79 -18.24 0.03 -18.50
N TYR A 80 -17.53 -0.22 -17.39
CA TYR A 80 -16.79 -1.47 -17.20
C TYR A 80 -17.71 -2.70 -17.28
N ARG A 81 -18.93 -2.59 -16.72
CA ARG A 81 -19.93 -3.67 -16.80
C ARG A 81 -20.36 -3.96 -18.24
N LYS A 82 -20.47 -2.96 -19.10
CA LYS A 82 -20.77 -3.13 -20.53
C LYS A 82 -19.71 -3.95 -21.26
N GLU A 83 -18.47 -3.86 -20.81
CA GLU A 83 -17.32 -4.60 -21.34
C GLU A 83 -17.09 -5.93 -20.57
N GLY A 84 -18.03 -6.37 -19.76
CA GLY A 84 -17.91 -7.61 -18.98
C GLY A 84 -16.85 -7.56 -17.88
N GLN A 85 -16.31 -6.39 -17.55
CA GLN A 85 -15.25 -6.23 -16.56
C GLN A 85 -15.74 -5.59 -15.25
N ALA A 86 -15.09 -5.99 -14.15
CA ALA A 86 -15.33 -5.37 -12.86
C ALA A 86 -14.45 -4.14 -12.68
N PHE A 87 -15.02 -3.00 -12.34
CA PHE A 87 -14.29 -1.78 -11.99
C PHE A 87 -13.73 -1.89 -10.59
N LYS A 88 -12.41 -1.84 -10.46
CA LYS A 88 -11.68 -1.87 -9.20
C LYS A 88 -10.98 -0.54 -8.97
N PHE A 89 -11.00 -0.05 -7.72
CA PHE A 89 -10.32 1.19 -7.38
C PHE A 89 -9.87 1.24 -5.92
N ILE A 90 -8.85 2.06 -5.69
CA ILE A 90 -8.42 2.58 -4.39
C ILE A 90 -8.31 4.08 -4.55
N TYR A 91 -8.85 4.87 -3.62
CA TYR A 91 -8.67 6.31 -3.67
C TYR A 91 -8.34 6.93 -2.32
N LEU A 92 -7.75 8.10 -2.41
CA LEU A 92 -7.45 8.99 -1.30
C LEU A 92 -7.81 10.41 -1.72
N ILE A 93 -8.60 11.11 -0.89
CA ILE A 93 -8.82 12.55 -1.06
C ILE A 93 -7.80 13.29 -0.19
N GLU A 94 -7.12 14.25 -0.78
CA GLU A 94 -6.12 15.09 -0.13
C GLU A 94 -6.50 16.56 -0.31
N ILE A 95 -6.38 17.34 0.77
CA ILE A 95 -6.53 18.79 0.72
C ILE A 95 -5.13 19.40 0.85
N GLY A 96 -4.66 20.03 -0.21
CA GLY A 96 -3.35 20.68 -0.25
C GLY A 96 -3.29 21.92 0.64
N LYS A 97 -2.07 22.40 0.90
CA LYS A 97 -1.80 23.57 1.77
C LYS A 97 -2.57 24.84 1.41
N LYS A 98 -2.87 25.02 0.12
CA LYS A 98 -3.63 26.18 -0.42
C LYS A 98 -5.12 25.87 -0.63
N GLY A 99 -5.64 24.83 0.04
CA GLY A 99 -7.04 24.40 -0.11
C GLY A 99 -7.37 23.72 -1.45
N GLY A 100 -6.37 23.37 -2.25
CA GLY A 100 -6.57 22.57 -3.46
C GLY A 100 -6.99 21.14 -3.11
N ILE A 101 -8.04 20.65 -3.75
CA ILE A 101 -8.53 19.29 -3.52
C ILE A 101 -8.01 18.39 -4.64
N HIS A 102 -7.35 17.30 -4.23
CA HIS A 102 -6.83 16.27 -5.12
C HIS A 102 -7.39 14.90 -4.71
N VAL A 103 -7.81 14.14 -5.70
CA VAL A 103 -8.19 12.74 -5.47
C VAL A 103 -7.17 11.85 -6.16
N HIS A 104 -6.38 11.18 -5.36
CA HIS A 104 -5.42 10.19 -5.84
C HIS A 104 -6.13 8.86 -5.96
N LEU A 105 -6.11 8.28 -7.14
CA LEU A 105 -6.91 7.13 -7.51
C LEU A 105 -6.08 6.08 -8.23
N ILE A 106 -6.19 4.82 -7.82
CA ILE A 106 -5.71 3.66 -8.57
C ILE A 106 -6.92 2.99 -9.18
N ILE A 107 -6.89 2.70 -10.47
CA ILE A 107 -7.93 1.95 -11.16
C ILE A 107 -7.34 0.87 -12.05
N ASN A 108 -8.06 -0.23 -12.19
CA ASN A 108 -7.70 -1.24 -13.17
C ASN A 108 -8.01 -0.77 -14.59
N ARG A 109 -7.22 -1.28 -15.55
CA ARG A 109 -7.43 -1.00 -16.97
C ARG A 109 -8.68 -1.72 -17.48
N CYS A 110 -9.40 -1.07 -18.40
CA CYS A 110 -10.41 -1.70 -19.24
C CYS A 110 -9.74 -2.07 -20.56
N MET A 111 -9.94 -3.30 -21.03
CA MET A 111 -9.27 -3.78 -22.25
C MET A 111 -9.92 -3.20 -23.51
N GLU A 112 -11.24 -3.11 -23.55
CA GLU A 112 -11.99 -2.66 -24.73
C GLU A 112 -12.09 -1.15 -24.87
N ARG A 113 -12.09 -0.43 -23.73
CA ARG A 113 -12.20 1.03 -23.71
C ARG A 113 -11.07 1.64 -22.91
N PRO A 114 -10.32 2.58 -23.50
CA PRO A 114 -9.29 3.31 -22.79
C PRO A 114 -9.87 4.04 -21.58
N PRO A 115 -9.40 3.74 -20.36
CA PRO A 115 -9.95 4.34 -19.14
C PRO A 115 -9.69 5.83 -19.04
N ASP A 116 -8.67 6.35 -19.68
CA ASP A 116 -8.34 7.76 -19.80
C ASP A 116 -9.48 8.56 -20.45
N VAL A 117 -10.02 8.05 -21.56
CA VAL A 117 -11.19 8.65 -22.24
C VAL A 117 -12.41 8.69 -21.30
N LEU A 118 -12.65 7.59 -20.58
CA LEU A 118 -13.76 7.52 -19.62
C LEU A 118 -13.58 8.48 -18.44
N ILE A 119 -12.34 8.60 -17.94
CA ILE A 119 -12.01 9.53 -16.85
C ILE A 119 -12.27 10.97 -17.28
N CYS A 120 -11.74 11.37 -18.44
CA CYS A 120 -11.96 12.71 -18.99
C CYS A 120 -13.45 12.99 -19.27
N LYS A 121 -14.20 11.99 -19.73
CA LYS A 121 -15.64 12.11 -19.96
C LYS A 121 -16.43 12.33 -18.68
N TYR A 122 -16.11 11.65 -17.59
CA TYR A 122 -16.94 11.62 -16.39
C TYR A 122 -16.45 12.51 -15.26
N TRP A 123 -15.16 12.89 -15.23
CA TRP A 123 -14.66 13.87 -14.26
C TRP A 123 -14.84 15.28 -14.80
N LYS A 124 -15.74 16.04 -14.17
CA LYS A 124 -16.13 17.40 -14.63
C LYS A 124 -15.64 18.53 -13.72
N LEU A 125 -15.02 18.18 -12.59
CA LEU A 125 -14.58 19.19 -11.61
C LEU A 125 -13.21 19.79 -11.91
N GLY A 126 -12.41 19.16 -12.76
CA GLY A 126 -11.06 19.64 -13.08
C GLY A 126 -10.34 18.73 -14.08
N HIS A 127 -9.02 18.83 -14.08
CA HIS A 127 -8.16 18.06 -14.99
C HIS A 127 -7.65 16.78 -14.32
N PRO A 128 -7.76 15.61 -14.98
CA PRO A 128 -7.09 14.40 -14.56
C PRO A 128 -5.64 14.38 -15.03
N ASP A 129 -4.70 14.01 -14.16
CA ASP A 129 -3.34 13.58 -14.52
C ASP A 129 -3.28 12.06 -14.38
N MET A 130 -2.74 11.37 -15.38
CA MET A 130 -2.79 9.92 -15.48
C MET A 130 -1.40 9.36 -15.78
N LYS A 131 -1.00 8.35 -15.00
CA LYS A 131 0.27 7.64 -15.15
C LYS A 131 0.04 6.14 -15.05
N LEU A 132 0.86 5.38 -15.77
CA LEU A 132 0.86 3.93 -15.60
C LEU A 132 1.45 3.56 -14.23
N LEU A 133 0.92 2.49 -13.65
CA LEU A 133 1.52 1.92 -12.45
C LEU A 133 2.86 1.26 -12.78
N TYR A 134 3.89 1.60 -12.02
CA TYR A 134 5.19 0.95 -12.10
C TYR A 134 5.29 -0.16 -11.06
N ARG A 135 5.76 -1.32 -11.48
CA ARG A 135 5.91 -2.48 -10.60
C ARG A 135 7.18 -2.46 -9.76
N GLU A 136 8.14 -1.62 -10.10
CA GLU A 136 9.40 -1.50 -9.37
C GLU A 136 9.18 -1.26 -7.88
N GLY A 137 10.01 -1.88 -7.05
CA GLY A 137 9.83 -1.84 -5.59
C GLY A 137 8.52 -2.49 -5.07
N GLY A 138 7.74 -3.16 -5.94
CA GLY A 138 6.48 -3.82 -5.60
C GLY A 138 5.48 -2.87 -4.95
N PHE A 139 5.31 -1.67 -5.53
CA PHE A 139 4.40 -0.61 -5.09
C PHE A 139 4.69 -0.06 -3.70
N ALA A 140 5.94 -0.13 -3.24
CA ALA A 140 6.30 0.33 -1.89
C ALA A 140 6.10 1.84 -1.73
N ASP A 141 6.52 2.63 -2.72
CA ASP A 141 6.44 4.10 -2.68
C ASP A 141 5.01 4.58 -2.77
N LEU A 142 4.21 3.92 -3.63
CA LEU A 142 2.78 4.21 -3.73
C LEU A 142 2.04 3.88 -2.43
N ALA A 143 2.37 2.76 -1.79
CA ALA A 143 1.81 2.40 -0.50
C ALA A 143 2.28 3.35 0.62
N ASN A 144 3.53 3.84 0.58
CA ASN A 144 4.02 4.88 1.49
C ASN A 144 3.19 6.15 1.34
N TYR A 145 3.00 6.59 0.10
CA TYR A 145 2.22 7.79 -0.20
C TYR A 145 0.77 7.66 0.31
N LEU A 146 0.08 6.58 -0.04
CA LEU A 146 -1.32 6.36 0.34
C LEU A 146 -1.53 6.13 1.85
N SER A 147 -0.50 5.66 2.56
CA SER A 147 -0.56 5.45 4.02
C SER A 147 -0.19 6.68 4.83
N ASN A 148 0.32 7.73 4.18
CA ASN A 148 0.95 8.87 4.84
C ASN A 148 2.04 8.45 5.84
N MET A 149 2.87 7.46 5.42
CA MET A 149 3.96 6.98 6.25
C MET A 149 4.97 8.11 6.49
N PRO A 150 5.36 8.41 7.73
CA PRO A 150 6.43 9.36 8.02
C PRO A 150 7.73 8.97 7.32
N ASP A 151 8.52 9.94 6.90
CA ASP A 151 9.85 9.70 6.38
C ASP A 151 10.83 9.28 7.49
N LYS A 152 12.13 9.14 7.16
CA LYS A 152 13.17 8.75 8.13
C LYS A 152 13.35 9.77 9.24
N ASP A 153 13.01 11.01 8.98
CA ASP A 153 13.11 12.14 9.91
C ASP A 153 11.82 12.35 10.73
N GLY A 154 10.85 11.44 10.60
CA GLY A 154 9.57 11.50 11.29
C GLY A 154 8.58 12.51 10.70
N LYS A 155 8.94 13.19 9.59
CA LYS A 155 8.08 14.18 8.95
C LYS A 155 7.04 13.48 8.08
N GLN A 156 5.78 13.84 8.26
CA GLN A 156 4.70 13.39 7.38
C GLN A 156 4.65 14.29 6.14
N LYS A 157 4.51 13.67 4.97
CA LYS A 157 4.40 14.41 3.69
C LYS A 157 3.12 15.23 3.59
N ARG A 158 2.08 14.86 4.33
CA ARG A 158 0.78 15.49 4.37
C ARG A 158 0.48 16.07 5.75
N ARG A 159 -0.41 17.07 5.83
CA ARG A 159 -0.81 17.68 7.10
C ARG A 159 -1.52 16.65 7.99
N GLU A 160 -1.22 16.68 9.29
CA GLU A 160 -1.86 15.80 10.28
C GLU A 160 -3.37 16.06 10.41
N ASN A 161 -3.83 17.27 10.13
CA ASN A 161 -5.22 17.71 10.25
C ASN A 161 -5.99 17.75 8.92
N ALA A 162 -5.44 17.20 7.83
CA ALA A 162 -6.18 17.08 6.59
C ALA A 162 -7.27 16.02 6.75
N GLU A 163 -8.51 16.36 6.45
CA GLU A 163 -9.59 15.37 6.30
C GLU A 163 -9.27 14.45 5.14
N GLU A 164 -8.52 13.40 5.45
CA GLU A 164 -8.14 12.38 4.48
C GLU A 164 -9.22 11.31 4.41
N CYS A 165 -9.80 11.14 3.24
CA CYS A 165 -10.73 10.05 2.99
C CYS A 165 -10.07 8.98 2.15
N PHE A 166 -9.59 7.91 2.79
CA PHE A 166 -9.09 6.72 2.10
C PHE A 166 -10.21 5.69 1.97
N SER A 167 -10.45 5.20 0.76
CA SER A 167 -11.46 4.18 0.52
C SER A 167 -11.08 3.25 -0.64
N THR A 168 -11.75 2.12 -0.70
CA THR A 168 -11.49 1.08 -1.70
C THR A 168 -12.80 0.49 -2.23
N SER A 169 -12.79 0.02 -3.47
CA SER A 169 -13.93 -0.74 -3.98
C SER A 169 -14.12 -2.05 -3.20
N ARG A 170 -15.37 -2.50 -3.08
CA ARG A 170 -15.71 -3.71 -2.28
C ARG A 170 -15.24 -5.02 -2.92
N ASN A 171 -15.08 -5.03 -4.23
CA ASN A 171 -14.70 -6.20 -5.04
C ASN A 171 -13.18 -6.46 -5.10
N LEU A 172 -12.39 -5.80 -4.26
CA LEU A 172 -10.97 -6.11 -4.17
C LEU A 172 -10.73 -7.43 -3.46
N ILE A 173 -9.80 -8.22 -4.00
CA ILE A 173 -9.23 -9.37 -3.31
C ILE A 173 -8.45 -8.84 -2.11
N ARG A 174 -8.76 -9.34 -0.92
CA ARG A 174 -8.11 -8.96 0.33
C ARG A 174 -7.23 -10.12 0.80
N PRO A 175 -5.92 -10.13 0.45
CA PRO A 175 -5.06 -11.23 0.81
C PRO A 175 -4.87 -11.30 2.33
N GLU A 176 -5.10 -12.46 2.89
CA GLU A 176 -4.83 -12.75 4.28
C GLU A 176 -3.40 -13.30 4.43
N PRO A 177 -2.67 -12.90 5.47
CA PRO A 177 -1.33 -13.41 5.71
C PRO A 177 -1.40 -14.86 6.20
N GLU A 178 -0.71 -15.76 5.53
CA GLU A 178 -0.48 -17.10 6.07
C GLU A 178 0.35 -17.02 7.35
N ARG A 179 -0.06 -17.77 8.37
CA ARG A 179 0.68 -17.91 9.62
C ARG A 179 1.29 -19.29 9.68
N LYS A 180 2.63 -19.35 9.66
CA LYS A 180 3.40 -20.60 9.86
C LYS A 180 4.13 -20.54 11.19
N ARG A 181 4.10 -21.64 11.93
CA ARG A 181 4.91 -21.79 13.14
C ARG A 181 6.22 -22.47 12.74
N TYR A 182 7.32 -21.89 13.16
CA TYR A 182 8.64 -22.47 12.98
C TYR A 182 9.18 -22.95 14.33
N PHE A 183 9.90 -24.07 14.32
CA PHE A 183 10.67 -24.47 15.48
C PHE A 183 11.79 -23.45 15.75
N ARG A 184 12.16 -23.30 17.01
CA ARG A 184 13.19 -22.33 17.43
C ARG A 184 14.48 -22.50 16.61
N ARG A 185 14.98 -23.72 16.45
CA ARG A 185 16.19 -24.02 15.65
C ARG A 185 16.08 -23.53 14.21
N THR A 186 14.92 -23.71 13.56
CA THR A 186 14.68 -23.24 12.19
C THR A 186 14.70 -21.72 12.12
N ALA A 187 14.04 -21.04 13.06
CA ALA A 187 14.02 -19.58 13.12
C ALA A 187 15.44 -19.01 13.38
N GLU A 188 16.21 -19.61 14.29
CA GLU A 188 17.59 -19.23 14.57
C GLU A 188 18.49 -19.40 13.33
N LYS A 189 18.34 -20.53 12.61
CA LYS A 189 19.07 -20.78 11.36
C LYS A 189 18.74 -19.73 10.30
N MET A 190 17.46 -19.42 10.09
CA MET A 190 17.04 -18.39 9.13
C MET A 190 17.59 -17.01 9.46
N ILE A 191 17.69 -16.64 10.74
CA ILE A 191 18.24 -15.35 11.16
C ILE A 191 19.75 -15.30 10.98
N ARG A 192 20.45 -16.41 11.25
CA ARG A 192 21.92 -16.50 11.16
C ARG A 192 22.41 -16.63 9.72
N GLU A 193 21.80 -17.50 8.93
CA GLU A 193 22.23 -17.84 7.57
C GLU A 193 21.50 -17.02 6.49
N GLY A 194 20.48 -16.28 6.88
CA GLY A 194 19.57 -15.62 5.96
C GLY A 194 18.43 -16.52 5.48
N PRO A 195 17.38 -15.92 4.93
CA PRO A 195 16.25 -16.67 4.39
C PRO A 195 16.63 -17.32 3.06
N LYS A 196 16.08 -18.51 2.79
CA LYS A 196 16.21 -19.17 1.50
C LYS A 196 14.98 -18.86 0.64
N PRO A 197 15.15 -18.51 -0.64
CA PRO A 197 14.01 -18.21 -1.51
C PRO A 197 13.24 -19.50 -1.84
N ARG A 198 11.95 -19.34 -2.13
CA ARG A 198 11.14 -20.41 -2.72
C ARG A 198 11.55 -20.66 -4.17
N LYS A 199 11.26 -21.84 -4.70
CA LYS A 199 11.52 -22.18 -6.11
C LYS A 199 10.87 -21.14 -7.04
N GLY A 200 11.64 -20.58 -7.97
CA GLY A 200 11.20 -19.52 -8.89
C GLY A 200 11.09 -18.12 -8.25
N TYR A 201 11.75 -17.92 -7.10
CA TYR A 201 11.84 -16.62 -6.45
C TYR A 201 13.28 -16.35 -6.02
N TYR A 202 13.64 -15.08 -5.97
CA TYR A 202 14.88 -14.61 -5.34
C TYR A 202 14.56 -13.69 -4.16
N ILE A 203 15.53 -13.50 -3.27
CA ILE A 203 15.38 -12.58 -2.15
C ILE A 203 15.98 -11.24 -2.53
N ASP A 204 15.15 -10.18 -2.42
CA ASP A 204 15.65 -8.82 -2.47
C ASP A 204 16.53 -8.57 -1.24
N LYS A 205 17.84 -8.57 -1.45
CA LYS A 205 18.84 -8.40 -0.39
C LYS A 205 18.66 -7.07 0.35
N SER A 206 18.22 -6.02 -0.33
CA SER A 206 17.98 -4.70 0.26
C SER A 206 16.81 -4.68 1.24
N SER A 207 15.88 -5.62 1.07
CA SER A 207 14.71 -5.78 1.92
C SER A 207 14.96 -6.56 3.21
N VAL A 208 16.10 -7.24 3.33
CA VAL A 208 16.41 -8.10 4.50
C VAL A 208 16.69 -7.22 5.72
N LYS A 209 15.88 -7.39 6.75
CA LYS A 209 16.01 -6.68 8.02
C LYS A 209 15.89 -7.67 9.16
N THR A 210 16.87 -7.65 10.04
CA THR A 210 16.90 -8.46 11.26
C THR A 210 17.03 -7.57 12.48
N GLY A 211 16.60 -8.06 13.61
CA GLY A 211 16.75 -7.34 14.87
C GLY A 211 15.95 -7.97 16.00
N VAL A 212 15.95 -7.29 17.12
CA VAL A 212 15.14 -7.64 18.28
C VAL A 212 14.12 -6.55 18.51
N ASN A 213 12.86 -6.92 18.61
CA ASN A 213 11.80 -5.99 18.93
C ASN A 213 11.96 -5.53 20.39
N ARG A 214 12.25 -4.26 20.60
CA ARG A 214 12.54 -3.68 21.91
C ARG A 214 11.39 -3.77 22.91
N VAL A 215 10.16 -3.91 22.41
CA VAL A 215 8.95 -4.03 23.26
C VAL A 215 8.69 -5.46 23.66
N THR A 216 8.78 -6.41 22.72
CA THR A 216 8.45 -7.81 22.96
C THR A 216 9.66 -8.67 23.27
N GLY A 217 10.86 -8.19 22.98
CA GLY A 217 12.11 -8.96 23.11
C GLY A 217 12.26 -10.08 22.08
N TYR A 218 11.31 -10.24 21.12
CA TYR A 218 11.44 -11.25 20.08
C TYR A 218 12.36 -10.80 18.95
N SER A 219 13.23 -11.71 18.52
CA SER A 219 13.96 -11.51 17.28
C SER A 219 13.02 -11.56 16.10
N TYR A 220 13.29 -10.74 15.12
CA TYR A 220 12.52 -10.72 13.86
C TYR A 220 13.44 -10.81 12.66
N LEU A 221 12.93 -11.40 11.61
CA LEU A 221 13.51 -11.40 10.27
C LEU A 221 12.41 -10.93 9.31
N TYR A 222 12.71 -9.92 8.54
CA TYR A 222 11.83 -9.39 7.50
C TYR A 222 12.58 -9.40 6.17
N TYR A 223 11.95 -9.88 5.11
CA TYR A 223 12.50 -9.92 3.76
C TYR A 223 11.38 -9.94 2.72
N THR A 224 11.73 -9.65 1.48
CA THR A 224 10.83 -9.71 0.34
C THR A 224 11.33 -10.75 -0.65
N GLU A 225 10.48 -11.69 -1.01
CA GLU A 225 10.71 -12.58 -2.13
C GLU A 225 10.11 -11.98 -3.40
N VAL A 226 10.88 -11.95 -4.46
CA VAL A 226 10.47 -11.48 -5.78
C VAL A 226 10.45 -12.68 -6.71
N ARG A 227 9.36 -12.82 -7.47
CA ARG A 227 9.25 -13.89 -8.46
C ARG A 227 10.25 -13.65 -9.58
N GLU A 228 11.01 -14.68 -9.94
CA GLU A 228 11.83 -14.64 -11.14
C GLU A 228 10.91 -14.53 -12.36
N THR A 229 11.01 -13.43 -13.09
CA THR A 229 10.45 -13.37 -14.43
C THR A 229 11.43 -14.09 -15.32
N ASN A 230 11.05 -15.24 -15.87
CA ASN A 230 11.83 -15.86 -16.94
C ASN A 230 12.02 -14.80 -18.02
N GLY A 231 13.23 -14.25 -18.09
CA GLY A 231 13.60 -13.37 -19.17
C GLY A 231 13.30 -14.11 -20.47
N ARG A 232 12.50 -13.53 -21.34
CA ARG A 232 12.52 -13.91 -22.74
C ARG A 232 13.99 -13.83 -23.14
N LYS A 233 14.63 -14.95 -23.37
CA LYS A 233 15.86 -14.99 -24.15
C LYS A 233 15.48 -14.36 -25.48
N ASN A 234 15.96 -13.15 -25.69
CA ASN A 234 15.96 -12.57 -27.02
C ASN A 234 16.91 -13.45 -27.84
N GLU A 235 16.35 -14.27 -28.71
CA GLU A 235 17.01 -14.77 -29.89
C GLU A 235 17.04 -13.67 -30.93
#